data_87dd5f646a0b67f40c472811d75a334a
#
_entry.id   87dd5f646a0b67f40c472811d75a334a
#
_cell.length_a   1.000
_cell.length_b   1.000
_cell.length_c   1.000
_cell.angle_alpha   90.00
_cell.angle_beta   90.00
_cell.angle_gamma   90.00
#
_symmetry.space_group_name_H-M   'P 1'
#
loop_
_entity.id
_entity.type
_entity.pdbx_description
1 polymer ?
#
loop_
_entity_poly.entity_id
_entity_poly.type
_entity_poly.pdbx_seq_one_letter_code
_entity_poly.pdbx_strand_id
1 'polypeptide(L)'
;MTIEELDKILENHLHWINKDVEGWKNMKADLREANLWEADLWEANLREADLWGAKNIPYIPLVCPSNGAFTAWKKCQDNTIVKLLIPEDAKRSSATTRKCRASKAIVLEIQDLEGNKIDAVAYGQNGFEYKVGETVYPDSFDEDRWNECSHGIHFFINRQEAVDY
;
A
#
# COMPACT_ATOMS: atom_id res chain seq x y z
N MET A 1 -25.25 6.78 5.40
CA MET A 1 -25.13 5.31 5.46
C MET A 1 -25.68 4.88 6.81
N THR A 2 -26.60 3.94 6.83
CA THR A 2 -27.13 3.36 8.09
C THR A 2 -26.17 2.29 8.62
N ILE A 3 -26.36 1.89 9.88
CA ILE A 3 -25.58 0.78 10.49
C ILE A 3 -25.81 -0.51 9.70
N GLU A 4 -27.05 -0.81 9.35
CA GLU A 4 -27.43 -2.01 8.57
C GLU A 4 -26.79 -2.06 7.18
N GLU A 5 -26.69 -0.87 6.51
CA GLU A 5 -26.00 -0.76 5.22
C GLU A 5 -24.49 -1.04 5.38
N LEU A 6 -23.87 -0.51 6.44
CA LEU A 6 -22.46 -0.74 6.72
C LEU A 6 -22.18 -2.22 7.02
N ASP A 7 -22.97 -2.82 7.90
CA ASP A 7 -22.82 -4.24 8.28
C ASP A 7 -22.89 -5.14 7.03
N LYS A 8 -23.83 -4.87 6.13
CA LYS A 8 -23.95 -5.62 4.89
C LYS A 8 -22.75 -5.42 3.95
N ILE A 9 -22.19 -4.20 3.88
CA ILE A 9 -20.99 -3.92 3.11
C ILE A 9 -19.79 -4.70 3.69
N LEU A 10 -19.64 -4.73 5.01
CA LEU A 10 -18.56 -5.44 5.70
C LEU A 10 -18.68 -6.96 5.55
N GLU A 11 -19.89 -7.51 5.64
CA GLU A 11 -20.16 -8.93 5.40
C GLU A 11 -19.80 -9.32 3.96
N ASN A 12 -20.25 -8.57 2.98
CA ASN A 12 -19.90 -8.77 1.57
C ASN A 12 -18.39 -8.69 1.36
N HIS A 13 -17.74 -7.73 2.00
CA HIS A 13 -16.29 -7.57 1.89
C HIS A 13 -15.52 -8.76 2.46
N LEU A 14 -16.01 -9.38 3.52
CA LEU A 14 -15.44 -10.60 4.04
C LEU A 14 -15.52 -11.75 3.00
N HIS A 15 -16.63 -11.88 2.29
CA HIS A 15 -16.74 -12.81 1.17
C HIS A 15 -15.78 -12.47 0.02
N TRP A 16 -15.58 -11.17 -0.25
CA TRP A 16 -14.58 -10.74 -1.24
C TRP A 16 -13.16 -11.15 -0.85
N ILE A 17 -12.80 -11.00 0.43
CA ILE A 17 -11.48 -11.41 0.96
C ILE A 17 -11.30 -12.92 0.88
N ASN A 18 -12.30 -13.69 1.29
CA ASN A 18 -12.26 -15.15 1.40
C ASN A 18 -12.47 -15.85 0.06
N LYS A 19 -13.09 -15.17 -0.92
CA LYS A 19 -13.46 -15.74 -2.24
C LYS A 19 -14.33 -17.00 -2.13
N ASP A 20 -15.22 -17.03 -1.14
CA ASP A 20 -15.93 -18.22 -0.67
C ASP A 20 -17.37 -18.35 -1.17
N VAL A 21 -17.89 -17.37 -1.92
CA VAL A 21 -19.23 -17.37 -2.50
C VAL A 21 -19.21 -17.03 -3.98
N GLU A 22 -20.25 -17.43 -4.72
CA GLU A 22 -20.43 -17.00 -6.11
C GLU A 22 -20.64 -15.49 -6.17
N GLY A 23 -20.02 -14.82 -7.15
CA GLY A 23 -20.13 -13.37 -7.33
C GLY A 23 -19.25 -12.52 -6.41
N TRP A 24 -18.37 -13.14 -5.59
CA TRP A 24 -17.49 -12.44 -4.64
C TRP A 24 -16.70 -11.26 -5.24
N LYS A 25 -16.38 -11.31 -6.53
CA LYS A 25 -15.60 -10.26 -7.22
C LYS A 25 -16.22 -8.86 -7.12
N ASN A 26 -17.55 -8.81 -6.97
CA ASN A 26 -18.32 -7.55 -6.90
C ASN A 26 -18.65 -7.15 -5.45
N MET A 27 -18.06 -7.83 -4.46
CA MET A 27 -18.38 -7.65 -3.04
C MET A 27 -17.31 -6.85 -2.28
N LYS A 28 -16.34 -6.29 -2.99
CA LYS A 28 -15.34 -5.41 -2.38
C LYS A 28 -16.02 -4.19 -1.75
N ALA A 29 -15.66 -3.86 -0.49
CA ALA A 29 -16.24 -2.71 0.18
C ALA A 29 -15.85 -1.41 -0.53
N ASP A 30 -16.86 -0.68 -0.95
CA ASP A 30 -16.78 0.69 -1.44
C ASP A 30 -17.37 1.60 -0.35
N LEU A 31 -16.49 2.28 0.38
CA LEU A 31 -16.83 3.21 1.44
C LEU A 31 -16.41 4.64 1.08
N ARG A 32 -16.22 4.91 -0.23
CA ARG A 32 -15.83 6.23 -0.71
C ARG A 32 -16.84 7.28 -0.26
N GLU A 33 -16.31 8.40 0.22
CA GLU A 33 -17.09 9.57 0.68
C GLU A 33 -18.06 9.24 1.84
N ALA A 34 -18.04 8.01 2.37
CA ALA A 34 -18.91 7.62 3.47
C ALA A 34 -18.59 8.41 4.75
N ASN A 35 -19.61 8.75 5.51
CA ASN A 35 -19.45 9.24 6.88
C ASN A 35 -19.51 8.07 7.84
N LEU A 36 -18.37 7.77 8.49
CA LEU A 36 -18.19 6.66 9.42
C LEU A 36 -18.27 7.12 10.90
N TRP A 37 -18.90 8.26 11.15
CA TRP A 37 -19.17 8.73 12.52
C TRP A 37 -19.99 7.68 13.28
N GLU A 38 -19.50 7.31 14.47
CA GLU A 38 -20.09 6.27 15.34
C GLU A 38 -20.20 4.86 14.68
N ALA A 39 -19.54 4.64 13.52
CA ALA A 39 -19.49 3.32 12.92
C ALA A 39 -18.68 2.35 13.82
N ASP A 40 -19.26 1.20 14.14
CA ASP A 40 -18.54 0.12 14.79
C ASP A 40 -17.76 -0.68 13.74
N LEU A 41 -16.44 -0.43 13.67
CA LEU A 41 -15.52 -1.16 12.80
C LEU A 41 -14.60 -2.09 13.62
N TRP A 42 -15.01 -2.43 14.84
CA TRP A 42 -14.27 -3.37 15.67
C TRP A 42 -14.17 -4.73 14.98
N GLU A 43 -12.95 -5.25 14.88
CA GLU A 43 -12.62 -6.49 14.16
C GLU A 43 -12.97 -6.50 12.66
N ALA A 44 -13.44 -5.39 12.07
CA ALA A 44 -13.70 -5.32 10.65
C ALA A 44 -12.40 -5.44 9.84
N ASN A 45 -12.36 -6.37 8.90
CA ASN A 45 -11.25 -6.50 7.98
C ASN A 45 -11.47 -5.57 6.78
N LEU A 46 -10.88 -4.39 6.82
CA LEU A 46 -10.95 -3.39 5.76
C LEU A 46 -9.80 -3.51 4.74
N ARG A 47 -9.11 -4.65 4.69
CA ARG A 47 -8.02 -4.87 3.73
C ARG A 47 -8.52 -4.64 2.30
N GLU A 48 -7.88 -3.70 1.61
CA GLU A 48 -8.21 -3.28 0.25
C GLU A 48 -9.59 -2.59 0.08
N ALA A 49 -10.35 -2.33 1.14
CA ALA A 49 -11.55 -1.50 1.04
C ALA A 49 -11.21 -0.10 0.51
N ASP A 50 -12.10 0.47 -0.30
CA ASP A 50 -11.94 1.83 -0.82
C ASP A 50 -12.53 2.83 0.18
N LEU A 51 -11.67 3.64 0.80
CA LEU A 51 -12.02 4.66 1.79
C LEU A 51 -11.76 6.09 1.29
N TRP A 52 -11.53 6.27 -0.02
CA TRP A 52 -11.25 7.59 -0.57
C TRP A 52 -12.36 8.60 -0.25
N GLY A 53 -11.97 9.76 0.32
CA GLY A 53 -12.92 10.79 0.71
C GLY A 53 -13.84 10.44 1.90
N ALA A 54 -13.70 9.26 2.52
CA ALA A 54 -14.47 8.90 3.71
C ALA A 54 -14.12 9.81 4.88
N LYS A 55 -15.13 10.12 5.71
CA LYS A 55 -15.04 11.03 6.86
C LYS A 55 -15.20 10.28 8.17
N ASN A 56 -14.57 10.82 9.24
CA ASN A 56 -14.65 10.25 10.58
C ASN A 56 -14.21 8.79 10.64
N ILE A 57 -13.20 8.43 9.87
CA ILE A 57 -12.64 7.09 9.85
C ILE A 57 -12.00 6.83 11.22
N PRO A 58 -12.30 5.69 11.88
CA PRO A 58 -11.62 5.32 13.12
C PRO A 58 -10.12 5.14 12.89
N TYR A 59 -9.35 5.23 13.97
CA TYR A 59 -7.90 5.11 13.89
C TYR A 59 -7.48 3.73 13.34
N ILE A 60 -6.86 3.73 12.18
CA ILE A 60 -6.24 2.56 11.57
C ILE A 60 -4.72 2.79 11.55
N PRO A 61 -3.92 1.96 12.24
CA PRO A 61 -2.46 2.10 12.26
C PRO A 61 -1.84 2.04 10.88
N LEU A 62 -0.69 2.68 10.69
CA LEU A 62 0.13 2.47 9.50
C LEU A 62 0.67 1.04 9.48
N VAL A 63 0.76 0.46 8.31
CA VAL A 63 1.42 -0.84 8.08
C VAL A 63 2.93 -0.72 8.19
N CYS A 64 3.49 0.40 7.71
CA CYS A 64 4.91 0.69 7.84
C CYS A 64 5.23 1.39 9.16
N PRO A 65 6.49 1.33 9.65
CA PRO A 65 6.91 2.06 10.84
C PRO A 65 6.59 3.55 10.75
N SER A 66 6.02 4.12 11.80
CA SER A 66 5.70 5.55 11.86
C SER A 66 6.91 6.42 12.15
N ASN A 67 7.96 5.88 12.77
CA ASN A 67 9.17 6.58 13.16
C ASN A 67 10.43 5.83 12.72
N GLY A 68 11.56 6.54 12.67
CA GLY A 68 12.86 6.00 12.30
C GLY A 68 12.99 5.63 10.82
N ALA A 69 14.20 5.30 10.41
CA ALA A 69 14.46 4.74 9.09
C ALA A 69 14.26 3.23 9.08
N PHE A 70 13.79 2.66 7.97
CA PHE A 70 13.59 1.23 7.83
C PHE A 70 13.82 0.76 6.39
N THR A 71 14.07 -0.53 6.21
CA THR A 71 14.19 -1.14 4.89
C THR A 71 12.85 -1.59 4.35
N ALA A 72 12.70 -1.50 3.03
CA ALA A 72 11.50 -1.84 2.30
C ALA A 72 11.85 -2.43 0.94
N TRP A 73 10.85 -2.94 0.23
CA TRP A 73 11.03 -3.66 -1.02
C TRP A 73 10.03 -3.21 -2.07
N LYS A 74 10.47 -3.18 -3.31
CA LYS A 74 9.64 -2.81 -4.46
C LYS A 74 9.93 -3.73 -5.63
N LYS A 75 8.87 -4.22 -6.29
CA LYS A 75 8.99 -4.85 -7.59
C LYS A 75 9.05 -3.80 -8.68
N CYS A 76 9.95 -3.95 -9.60
CA CYS A 76 10.13 -3.14 -10.80
C CYS A 76 9.90 -3.96 -12.06
N GLN A 77 10.09 -3.35 -13.24
CA GLN A 77 10.01 -4.04 -14.53
C GLN A 77 11.06 -5.17 -14.60
N ASP A 78 10.89 -6.06 -15.56
CA ASP A 78 11.79 -7.19 -15.81
C ASP A 78 12.05 -8.07 -14.60
N ASN A 79 11.01 -8.17 -13.71
CA ASN A 79 11.07 -8.96 -12.48
C ASN A 79 12.23 -8.58 -11.54
N THR A 80 12.69 -7.34 -11.59
CA THR A 80 13.70 -6.85 -10.65
C THR A 80 13.06 -6.44 -9.33
N ILE A 81 13.75 -6.74 -8.23
CA ILE A 81 13.35 -6.39 -6.86
C ILE A 81 14.35 -5.38 -6.31
N VAL A 82 13.87 -4.22 -5.92
CA VAL A 82 14.68 -3.15 -5.35
C VAL A 82 14.52 -3.12 -3.85
N LYS A 83 15.65 -3.19 -3.13
CA LYS A 83 15.73 -2.94 -1.70
C LYS A 83 15.92 -1.45 -1.46
N LEU A 84 15.05 -0.87 -0.67
CA LEU A 84 14.99 0.54 -0.37
C LEU A 84 15.29 0.79 1.12
N LEU A 85 15.92 1.90 1.43
CA LEU A 85 15.88 2.51 2.75
C LEU A 85 14.87 3.65 2.70
N ILE A 86 13.85 3.61 3.54
CA ILE A 86 12.94 4.73 3.75
C ILE A 86 13.52 5.56 4.89
N PRO A 87 14.04 6.77 4.62
CA PRO A 87 14.68 7.59 5.65
C PRO A 87 13.67 8.09 6.68
N GLU A 88 14.16 8.45 7.86
CA GLU A 88 13.32 8.94 8.96
C GLU A 88 12.49 10.16 8.59
N ASP A 89 13.05 11.07 7.81
CA ASP A 89 12.41 12.31 7.37
C ASP A 89 11.54 12.14 6.10
N ALA A 90 11.36 10.92 5.57
CA ALA A 90 10.42 10.66 4.51
C ALA A 90 8.98 10.67 5.04
N LYS A 91 8.09 11.42 4.37
CA LYS A 91 6.65 11.21 4.55
C LYS A 91 6.32 9.78 4.12
N ARG A 92 5.44 9.14 4.84
CA ARG A 92 5.03 7.75 4.58
C ARG A 92 3.55 7.57 4.76
N SER A 93 2.96 6.66 4.01
CA SER A 93 1.54 6.42 4.00
C SER A 93 1.26 4.93 3.76
N SER A 94 0.22 4.42 4.37
CA SER A 94 -0.46 3.17 4.01
C SER A 94 -1.93 3.28 4.38
N ALA A 95 -2.81 2.65 3.64
CA ALA A 95 -4.23 2.60 3.96
C ALA A 95 -4.58 1.25 4.59
N THR A 96 -5.35 0.45 3.87
CA THR A 96 -5.89 -0.82 4.35
C THR A 96 -5.15 -2.04 3.80
N THR A 97 -4.33 -1.85 2.73
CA THR A 97 -3.52 -2.94 2.16
C THR A 97 -2.13 -3.02 2.77
N ARG A 98 -1.36 -4.01 2.34
CA ARG A 98 0.06 -4.14 2.70
C ARG A 98 0.97 -3.20 1.90
N LYS A 99 0.44 -2.54 0.87
CA LYS A 99 1.15 -1.58 0.03
C LYS A 99 1.30 -0.24 0.74
N CYS A 100 2.52 0.27 0.80
CA CYS A 100 2.86 1.55 1.41
C CYS A 100 3.40 2.52 0.36
N ARG A 101 3.43 3.81 0.69
CA ARG A 101 4.03 4.88 -0.13
C ARG A 101 4.98 5.74 0.69
N ALA A 102 6.03 6.25 0.05
CA ALA A 102 6.94 7.23 0.64
C ALA A 102 7.21 8.41 -0.31
N SER A 103 7.56 9.56 0.27
CA SER A 103 7.94 10.76 -0.46
C SER A 103 9.39 10.72 -0.96
N LYS A 104 10.21 9.81 -0.48
CA LYS A 104 11.57 9.53 -0.94
C LYS A 104 12.06 8.19 -0.42
N ALA A 105 13.05 7.63 -1.10
CA ALA A 105 13.73 6.42 -0.69
C ALA A 105 15.19 6.45 -1.17
N ILE A 106 16.06 5.70 -0.51
CA ILE A 106 17.45 5.47 -0.94
C ILE A 106 17.52 4.03 -1.46
N VAL A 107 18.09 3.86 -2.64
CA VAL A 107 18.25 2.54 -3.27
C VAL A 107 19.46 1.86 -2.66
N LEU A 108 19.24 0.75 -1.95
CA LEU A 108 20.31 -0.01 -1.29
C LEU A 108 20.87 -1.13 -2.17
N GLU A 109 19.98 -1.81 -2.90
CA GLU A 109 20.35 -3.01 -3.64
C GLU A 109 19.30 -3.31 -4.70
N ILE A 110 19.73 -3.93 -5.81
CA ILE A 110 18.84 -4.47 -6.84
C ILE A 110 19.08 -5.97 -6.92
N GLN A 111 18.00 -6.76 -7.01
CA GLN A 111 18.01 -8.22 -7.02
C GLN A 111 17.14 -8.77 -8.14
N ASP A 112 17.40 -10.02 -8.53
CA ASP A 112 16.44 -10.85 -9.25
C ASP A 112 15.36 -11.41 -8.30
N LEU A 113 14.42 -12.22 -8.83
CA LEU A 113 13.37 -12.84 -8.03
C LEU A 113 13.93 -13.84 -7.01
N GLU A 114 15.02 -14.52 -7.32
CA GLU A 114 15.70 -15.51 -6.50
C GLU A 114 16.48 -14.87 -5.34
N GLY A 115 16.74 -13.57 -5.41
CA GLY A 115 17.43 -12.81 -4.37
C GLY A 115 18.91 -12.58 -4.66
N ASN A 116 19.39 -12.92 -5.84
CA ASN A 116 20.76 -12.63 -6.24
C ASN A 116 20.90 -11.14 -6.57
N LYS A 117 22.00 -10.54 -6.11
CA LYS A 117 22.32 -9.15 -6.45
C LYS A 117 22.67 -9.04 -7.93
N ILE A 118 22.13 -8.01 -8.57
CA ILE A 118 22.43 -7.68 -9.95
C ILE A 118 22.97 -6.24 -10.04
N ASP A 119 24.00 -6.05 -10.87
CA ASP A 119 24.55 -4.73 -11.18
C ASP A 119 23.79 -4.15 -12.37
N ALA A 120 22.66 -3.54 -12.09
CA ALA A 120 21.75 -3.02 -13.10
C ALA A 120 21.04 -1.75 -12.60
N VAL A 121 20.40 -1.05 -13.51
CA VAL A 121 19.36 -0.04 -13.21
C VAL A 121 18.01 -0.74 -13.23
N ALA A 122 17.22 -0.62 -12.18
CA ALA A 122 15.85 -1.12 -12.18
C ALA A 122 14.89 -0.02 -12.65
N TYR A 123 13.90 -0.38 -13.44
CA TYR A 123 12.92 0.55 -13.98
C TYR A 123 11.54 0.31 -13.35
N GLY A 124 11.01 1.34 -12.71
CA GLY A 124 9.62 1.38 -12.28
C GLY A 124 8.66 1.64 -13.45
N GLN A 125 7.40 1.83 -13.12
CA GLN A 125 6.42 2.27 -14.11
C GLN A 125 6.84 3.62 -14.71
N ASN A 126 6.47 3.87 -15.96
CA ASN A 126 6.79 5.11 -16.69
C ASN A 126 8.30 5.42 -16.83
N GLY A 127 9.17 4.41 -16.74
CA GLY A 127 10.60 4.59 -16.90
C GLY A 127 11.32 5.24 -15.70
N PHE A 128 10.68 5.29 -14.53
CA PHE A 128 11.31 5.79 -13.31
C PHE A 128 12.49 4.91 -12.91
N GLU A 129 13.68 5.50 -12.79
CA GLU A 129 14.94 4.78 -12.58
C GLU A 129 15.28 4.63 -11.09
N TYR A 130 15.77 3.42 -10.74
CA TYR A 130 16.34 3.10 -9.44
C TYR A 130 17.80 2.67 -9.65
N LYS A 131 18.76 3.44 -9.10
CA LYS A 131 20.20 3.16 -9.15
C LYS A 131 20.74 3.03 -7.74
N VAL A 132 21.54 2.00 -7.50
CA VAL A 132 22.12 1.76 -6.16
C VAL A 132 22.91 2.97 -5.68
N GLY A 133 22.67 3.38 -4.44
CA GLY A 133 23.29 4.53 -3.80
C GLY A 133 22.56 5.86 -4.03
N GLU A 134 21.60 5.93 -4.95
CA GLU A 134 20.86 7.17 -5.21
C GLU A 134 19.64 7.33 -4.30
N THR A 135 19.33 8.58 -3.98
CA THR A 135 18.05 8.95 -3.36
C THR A 135 17.06 9.27 -4.48
N VAL A 136 15.93 8.61 -4.47
CA VAL A 136 14.86 8.77 -5.45
C VAL A 136 13.68 9.51 -4.85
N TYR A 137 13.04 10.35 -5.67
CA TYR A 137 11.89 11.16 -5.33
C TYR A 137 10.79 10.93 -6.36
N PRO A 138 9.54 10.72 -5.96
CA PRO A 138 8.43 10.72 -6.90
C PRO A 138 8.15 12.15 -7.39
N ASP A 139 7.43 12.31 -8.48
CA ASP A 139 7.02 13.63 -9.00
C ASP A 139 6.22 14.43 -7.95
N SER A 140 5.41 13.75 -7.16
CA SER A 140 4.67 14.31 -6.03
C SER A 140 4.37 13.22 -4.98
N PHE A 141 3.90 13.63 -3.81
CA PHE A 141 3.44 12.72 -2.76
C PHE A 141 2.03 13.14 -2.33
N ASP A 142 1.08 12.23 -2.51
CA ASP A 142 -0.28 12.43 -2.05
C ASP A 142 -0.38 12.15 -0.55
N GLU A 143 -0.82 13.14 0.22
CA GLU A 143 -0.96 13.01 1.68
C GLU A 143 -2.25 12.31 2.09
N ASP A 144 -3.24 12.21 1.19
CA ASP A 144 -4.41 11.38 1.44
C ASP A 144 -4.01 9.90 1.46
N ARG A 145 -3.97 9.33 2.65
CA ARG A 145 -3.58 7.93 2.84
C ARG A 145 -4.56 6.95 2.21
N TRP A 146 -5.83 7.34 2.10
CA TRP A 146 -6.90 6.49 1.59
C TRP A 146 -6.89 6.37 0.06
N ASN A 147 -6.18 7.27 -0.61
CA ASN A 147 -5.89 7.17 -2.04
C ASN A 147 -4.63 6.31 -2.27
N GLU A 148 -4.78 5.00 -2.13
CA GLU A 148 -3.65 4.05 -2.08
C GLU A 148 -2.82 3.97 -3.34
N CYS A 149 -3.45 4.16 -4.50
CA CYS A 149 -2.77 4.06 -5.79
C CYS A 149 -2.22 5.40 -6.29
N SER A 150 -2.25 6.44 -5.47
CA SER A 150 -1.81 7.78 -5.80
C SER A 150 -0.28 7.94 -5.81
N HIS A 151 0.17 9.17 -6.00
CA HIS A 151 1.58 9.55 -6.13
C HIS A 151 2.42 9.21 -4.90
N GLY A 152 3.63 8.72 -5.15
CA GLY A 152 4.60 8.29 -4.14
C GLY A 152 5.44 7.10 -4.62
N ILE A 153 6.50 6.78 -3.89
CA ILE A 153 7.27 5.56 -4.10
C ILE A 153 6.55 4.42 -3.40
N HIS A 154 5.89 3.55 -4.16
CA HIS A 154 5.20 2.38 -3.62
C HIS A 154 6.19 1.30 -3.20
N PHE A 155 5.96 0.69 -2.04
CA PHE A 155 6.82 -0.35 -1.48
C PHE A 155 6.05 -1.31 -0.56
N PHE A 156 6.69 -2.42 -0.22
CA PHE A 156 6.25 -3.39 0.78
C PHE A 156 7.31 -3.53 1.88
N ILE A 157 6.88 -3.88 3.08
CA ILE A 157 7.80 -4.10 4.21
C ILE A 157 8.52 -5.44 4.06
N ASN A 158 7.84 -6.46 3.55
CA ASN A 158 8.42 -7.78 3.35
C ASN A 158 8.80 -7.98 1.87
N ARG A 159 9.98 -8.59 1.63
CA ARG A 159 10.45 -8.89 0.28
C ARG A 159 9.48 -9.77 -0.49
N GLN A 160 8.92 -10.81 0.15
CA GLN A 160 8.01 -11.73 -0.51
C GLN A 160 6.74 -11.03 -1.00
N GLU A 161 6.21 -10.07 -0.23
CA GLU A 161 5.07 -9.25 -0.67
C GLU A 161 5.37 -8.47 -1.96
N ALA A 162 6.60 -8.00 -2.11
CA ALA A 162 7.02 -7.33 -3.35
C ALA A 162 7.18 -8.33 -4.50
N VAL A 163 7.69 -9.54 -4.25
CA VAL A 163 7.83 -10.60 -5.27
C VAL A 163 6.46 -11.04 -5.79
N ASP A 164 5.49 -11.19 -4.90
CA ASP A 164 4.14 -11.70 -5.21
C ASP A 164 3.24 -10.64 -5.86
N TYR A 165 3.61 -9.35 -5.79
CA TYR A 165 2.88 -8.24 -6.39
C TYR A 165 3.10 -8.17 -7.90
#